data_3731d0ad767c3f8f6b63bc9ba121207b
#
_entry.id   3731d0ad767c3f8f6b63bc9ba121207b
#
_cell.length_a   1.000
_cell.length_b   1.000
_cell.length_c   1.000
_cell.angle_alpha   90.00
_cell.angle_beta   90.00
_cell.angle_gamma   90.00
#
_symmetry.space_group_name_H-M   'P 1'
#
loop_
_entity.id
_entity.type
_entity.pdbx_description
1 polymer ?
#
loop_
_entity_poly.entity_id
_entity_poly.type
_entity_poly.pdbx_seq_one_letter_code
_entity_poly.pdbx_strand_id
1 'polypeptide(L)'
;MRQSQAIYQSLFIEGRGALQRELVTCLRTGRALRRPRARSRNKPGGHVTADVILSERPAEAEDRAVPGHWEGDLIIGTGRSAIGTIVERSSRSTILVHLPRMEGWAEKPHVKNGPSLGGYGAVAMNAALSASITTLPEQLRKTLTWDRGKELSGHAQFAMQTGTKVFFADPHSPWQRPTNENTNGLLRQYFPKGTDLSRWSAEDLEAVAHALNNRPRKVLQWKTPAEVFEEQLRSLHQPGVATTG
;
A
#
# COMPACT_ATOMS: atom_id res chain seq x y z
N MET A 1 -21.86 -1.68 -13.09
CA MET A 1 -21.18 -2.79 -13.82
C MET A 1 -22.00 -3.39 -14.99
N ARG A 2 -23.33 -3.34 -15.00
CA ARG A 2 -24.15 -3.92 -16.09
C ARG A 2 -24.14 -3.14 -17.41
N GLN A 3 -24.00 -1.82 -17.37
CA GLN A 3 -24.04 -0.97 -18.58
C GLN A 3 -22.83 -1.17 -19.52
N SER A 4 -21.62 -1.30 -18.98
CA SER A 4 -20.42 -1.51 -19.81
C SER A 4 -20.42 -2.87 -20.52
N GLN A 5 -21.03 -3.88 -19.93
CA GLN A 5 -21.15 -5.21 -20.53
C GLN A 5 -22.17 -5.23 -21.68
N ALA A 6 -23.27 -4.46 -21.54
CA ALA A 6 -24.27 -4.32 -22.61
C ALA A 6 -23.69 -3.62 -23.84
N ILE A 7 -22.84 -2.60 -23.68
CA ILE A 7 -22.15 -1.93 -24.77
C ILE A 7 -21.22 -2.90 -25.53
N TYR A 8 -20.43 -3.70 -24.80
CA TYR A 8 -19.56 -4.69 -25.43
C TYR A 8 -20.35 -5.80 -26.15
N GLN A 9 -21.46 -6.24 -25.58
CA GLN A 9 -22.33 -7.23 -26.21
C GLN A 9 -23.00 -6.67 -27.46
N SER A 10 -23.48 -5.43 -27.48
CA SER A 10 -24.11 -4.79 -28.63
C SER A 10 -23.20 -4.69 -29.87
N LEU A 11 -21.86 -4.62 -29.64
CA LEU A 11 -20.87 -4.60 -30.73
C LEU A 11 -20.69 -5.96 -31.42
N PHE A 12 -21.17 -7.05 -30.82
CA PHE A 12 -21.00 -8.42 -31.30
C PHE A 12 -22.33 -9.15 -31.62
N ILE A 13 -23.48 -8.52 -31.31
CA ILE A 13 -24.76 -9.07 -31.71
C ILE A 13 -24.94 -8.76 -33.22
N GLU A 14 -25.24 -9.76 -34.02
CA GLU A 14 -25.52 -9.61 -35.43
C GLU A 14 -26.79 -8.77 -35.65
N GLY A 15 -26.61 -7.47 -35.63
CA GLY A 15 -27.61 -6.48 -36.04
C GLY A 15 -27.28 -5.97 -37.45
N ARG A 16 -28.29 -5.69 -38.23
CA ARG A 16 -28.23 -5.20 -39.63
C ARG A 16 -27.33 -3.96 -39.74
N GLY A 17 -26.06 -4.13 -40.18
CA GLY A 17 -25.21 -3.00 -40.56
C GLY A 17 -23.71 -3.26 -40.58
N ALA A 18 -23.02 -2.73 -41.59
CA ALA A 18 -21.56 -2.85 -41.81
C ALA A 18 -20.72 -2.18 -40.71
N LEU A 19 -21.29 -1.33 -39.84
CA LEU A 19 -20.62 -0.55 -38.82
C LEU A 19 -20.00 -1.39 -37.69
N GLN A 20 -20.42 -2.64 -37.52
CA GLN A 20 -20.01 -3.46 -36.40
C GLN A 20 -18.61 -4.06 -36.53
N ARG A 21 -18.21 -4.44 -37.77
CA ARG A 21 -16.88 -5.06 -37.98
C ARG A 21 -15.74 -4.07 -37.75
N GLU A 22 -15.91 -2.81 -38.14
CA GLU A 22 -14.91 -1.77 -37.97
C GLU A 22 -14.75 -1.37 -36.47
N LEU A 23 -15.87 -1.31 -35.73
CA LEU A 23 -15.83 -0.98 -34.30
C LEU A 23 -15.17 -2.08 -33.46
N VAL A 24 -15.28 -3.35 -33.86
CA VAL A 24 -14.61 -4.47 -33.19
C VAL A 24 -13.08 -4.36 -33.31
N THR A 25 -12.57 -3.88 -34.44
CA THR A 25 -11.13 -3.67 -34.65
C THR A 25 -10.57 -2.56 -33.75
N CYS A 26 -11.41 -1.61 -33.36
CA CYS A 26 -11.05 -0.54 -32.42
C CYS A 26 -10.99 -0.98 -30.95
N LEU A 27 -11.52 -2.17 -30.61
CA LEU A 27 -11.43 -2.72 -29.26
C LEU A 27 -10.00 -3.20 -28.99
N ARG A 28 -9.37 -2.65 -27.96
CA ARG A 28 -8.00 -2.97 -27.56
C ARG A 28 -7.70 -4.47 -27.43
N THR A 29 -8.70 -5.32 -27.27
CA THR A 29 -8.55 -6.77 -27.09
C THR A 29 -9.33 -7.60 -28.10
N GLY A 30 -10.10 -6.97 -29.02
CA GLY A 30 -10.92 -7.65 -30.03
C GLY A 30 -11.94 -8.68 -29.47
N ARG A 31 -12.35 -8.55 -28.20
CA ARG A 31 -13.20 -9.56 -27.52
C ARG A 31 -14.56 -8.99 -27.15
N ALA A 32 -15.61 -9.73 -27.47
CA ALA A 32 -17.00 -9.42 -27.12
C ALA A 32 -17.31 -9.41 -25.62
N LEU A 33 -16.62 -10.22 -24.86
CA LEU A 33 -16.79 -10.35 -23.43
C LEU A 33 -15.48 -10.01 -22.72
N ARG A 34 -15.56 -9.11 -21.75
CA ARG A 34 -14.51 -8.93 -20.78
C ARG A 34 -14.40 -10.25 -20.00
N ARG A 35 -13.45 -11.10 -20.36
CA ARG A 35 -13.17 -12.27 -19.52
C ARG A 35 -12.87 -11.77 -18.11
N PRO A 36 -13.57 -12.29 -17.08
CA PRO A 36 -13.08 -12.11 -15.71
C PRO A 36 -11.62 -12.55 -15.77
N ARG A 37 -10.72 -11.74 -15.22
CA ARG A 37 -9.36 -12.24 -14.94
C ARG A 37 -9.59 -13.57 -14.25
N ALA A 38 -9.14 -14.66 -14.86
CA ALA A 38 -9.22 -15.96 -14.24
C ALA A 38 -8.76 -15.72 -12.82
N ARG A 39 -9.65 -16.02 -11.82
CA ARG A 39 -9.24 -15.98 -10.42
C ARG A 39 -8.00 -16.83 -10.42
N SER A 40 -6.85 -16.19 -10.32
CA SER A 40 -5.60 -16.87 -10.06
C SER A 40 -5.95 -17.76 -8.89
N ARG A 41 -6.04 -19.08 -9.12
CA ARG A 41 -6.25 -20.02 -8.03
C ARG A 41 -5.26 -19.58 -6.99
N ASN A 42 -5.76 -19.18 -5.83
CA ASN A 42 -4.97 -18.75 -4.70
C ASN A 42 -3.97 -19.87 -4.39
N LYS A 43 -2.82 -19.83 -5.08
CA LYS A 43 -1.62 -20.42 -4.51
C LYS A 43 -1.30 -19.47 -3.38
N PRO A 44 -1.44 -19.89 -2.10
CA PRO A 44 -0.91 -19.08 -1.02
C PRO A 44 0.51 -18.74 -1.44
N GLY A 45 0.84 -17.45 -1.52
CA GLY A 45 2.23 -17.06 -1.67
C GLY A 45 2.96 -17.80 -0.56
N GLY A 46 4.00 -18.60 -0.85
CA GLY A 46 4.61 -19.51 0.12
C GLY A 46 5.17 -18.83 1.38
N HIS A 47 5.02 -17.50 1.50
CA HIS A 47 5.38 -16.68 2.66
C HIS A 47 4.18 -16.26 3.52
N VAL A 48 2.93 -16.50 3.09
CA VAL A 48 1.72 -16.14 3.85
C VAL A 48 1.16 -17.40 4.48
N THR A 49 1.32 -17.52 5.78
CA THR A 49 0.80 -18.61 6.62
C THR A 49 -0.58 -18.24 7.17
N ALA A 50 -1.29 -19.20 7.77
CA ALA A 50 -2.66 -18.96 8.27
C ALA A 50 -2.72 -17.93 9.40
N ASP A 51 -1.66 -17.84 10.21
CA ASP A 51 -1.53 -16.94 11.36
C ASP A 51 -1.30 -15.45 11.00
N VAL A 52 -0.95 -15.16 9.74
CA VAL A 52 -0.69 -13.79 9.26
C VAL A 52 -1.73 -13.31 8.24
N ILE A 53 -2.85 -14.00 8.10
CA ILE A 53 -3.97 -13.52 7.28
C ILE A 53 -4.77 -12.46 8.03
N LEU A 54 -5.46 -11.59 7.30
CA LEU A 54 -6.17 -10.45 7.87
C LEU A 54 -7.23 -10.84 8.92
N SER A 55 -7.85 -12.03 8.79
CA SER A 55 -8.83 -12.53 9.76
C SER A 55 -8.24 -12.79 11.15
N GLU A 56 -6.94 -13.01 11.24
CA GLU A 56 -6.23 -13.23 12.51
C GLU A 56 -5.73 -11.94 13.16
N ARG A 57 -5.96 -10.80 12.50
CA ARG A 57 -5.59 -9.48 13.04
C ARG A 57 -6.43 -9.17 14.28
N PRO A 58 -5.84 -8.63 15.35
CA PRO A 58 -6.55 -8.26 16.56
C PRO A 58 -7.77 -7.37 16.27
N ALA A 59 -8.89 -7.62 16.94
CA ALA A 59 -10.13 -6.86 16.75
C ALA A 59 -9.94 -5.35 17.01
N GLU A 60 -9.05 -4.97 17.95
CA GLU A 60 -8.69 -3.57 18.21
C GLU A 60 -8.15 -2.84 16.97
N ALA A 61 -7.55 -3.57 16.02
CA ALA A 61 -7.07 -2.99 14.78
C ALA A 61 -8.23 -2.58 13.84
N GLU A 62 -9.43 -3.07 14.03
CA GLU A 62 -10.63 -2.62 13.29
C GLU A 62 -11.15 -1.29 13.86
N ASP A 63 -10.98 -1.08 15.16
CA ASP A 63 -11.31 0.18 15.81
C ASP A 63 -10.25 1.23 15.50
N ARG A 64 -10.63 2.22 14.72
CA ARG A 64 -9.73 3.33 14.34
C ARG A 64 -9.46 4.32 15.47
N ALA A 65 -10.06 4.15 16.63
CA ALA A 65 -9.77 4.93 17.82
C ALA A 65 -8.48 4.45 18.52
N VAL A 66 -8.08 3.19 18.27
CA VAL A 66 -6.87 2.61 18.86
C VAL A 66 -5.65 2.91 17.98
N PRO A 67 -4.65 3.66 18.48
CA PRO A 67 -3.45 3.97 17.71
C PRO A 67 -2.47 2.78 17.63
N GLY A 68 -1.55 2.85 16.67
CA GLY A 68 -0.48 1.88 16.49
C GLY A 68 -0.76 0.80 15.43
N HIS A 69 -1.86 0.91 14.70
CA HIS A 69 -2.20 0.01 13.61
C HIS A 69 -2.00 0.70 12.25
N TRP A 70 -1.13 0.13 11.43
CA TRP A 70 -0.67 0.70 10.17
C TRP A 70 -1.18 -0.07 8.96
N GLU A 71 -1.40 0.62 7.88
CA GLU A 71 -1.64 0.06 6.54
C GLU A 71 -0.47 0.46 5.65
N GLY A 72 0.04 -0.47 4.86
CA GLY A 72 1.16 -0.20 3.98
C GLY A 72 0.96 -0.71 2.56
N ASP A 73 1.70 -0.11 1.61
CA ASP A 73 1.66 -0.43 0.18
C ASP A 73 2.90 0.16 -0.53
N LEU A 74 3.01 -0.12 -1.83
CA LEU A 74 4.00 0.47 -2.72
C LEU A 74 3.36 1.39 -3.76
N ILE A 75 3.89 2.59 -3.91
CA ILE A 75 3.67 3.39 -5.11
C ILE A 75 4.71 2.99 -6.14
N ILE A 76 4.28 2.34 -7.22
CA ILE A 76 5.15 1.87 -8.29
C ILE A 76 5.26 2.94 -9.37
N GLY A 77 6.50 3.23 -9.78
CA GLY A 77 6.88 4.09 -10.90
C GLY A 77 7.39 3.32 -12.11
N THR A 78 8.00 4.02 -13.04
CA THR A 78 8.69 3.42 -14.19
C THR A 78 10.09 2.91 -13.80
N GLY A 79 10.71 2.12 -14.67
CA GLY A 79 12.07 1.62 -14.44
C GLY A 79 12.21 0.81 -13.16
N ARG A 80 11.16 0.10 -12.72
CA ARG A 80 11.13 -0.66 -11.46
C ARG A 80 11.48 0.19 -10.23
N SER A 81 11.10 1.46 -10.24
CA SER A 81 11.20 2.33 -9.08
C SER A 81 9.95 2.24 -8.21
N ALA A 82 10.09 2.42 -6.92
CA ALA A 82 8.97 2.42 -5.98
C ALA A 82 9.26 3.30 -4.76
N ILE A 83 8.19 3.74 -4.10
CA ILE A 83 8.21 4.38 -2.79
C ILE A 83 7.29 3.56 -1.90
N GLY A 84 7.77 3.19 -0.72
CA GLY A 84 6.93 2.56 0.29
C GLY A 84 6.04 3.60 0.99
N THR A 85 4.81 3.22 1.32
CA THR A 85 3.90 4.06 2.08
C THR A 85 3.38 3.29 3.28
N ILE A 86 3.48 3.86 4.46
CA ILE A 86 2.82 3.33 5.67
C ILE A 86 1.99 4.45 6.28
N VAL A 87 0.74 4.14 6.61
CA VAL A 87 -0.24 5.10 7.10
C VAL A 87 -0.87 4.58 8.37
N GLU A 88 -0.81 5.37 9.44
CA GLU A 88 -1.46 5.05 10.70
C GLU A 88 -2.97 5.20 10.57
N ARG A 89 -3.73 4.20 11.06
CA ARG A 89 -5.16 4.07 10.76
C ARG A 89 -6.03 5.09 11.50
N SER A 90 -5.66 5.52 12.69
CA SER A 90 -6.46 6.46 13.49
C SER A 90 -6.11 7.91 13.16
N SER A 91 -4.86 8.30 13.22
CA SER A 91 -4.37 9.66 12.96
C SER A 91 -4.25 10.01 11.47
N ARG A 92 -4.17 9.01 10.58
CA ARG A 92 -3.84 9.19 9.16
C ARG A 92 -2.41 9.68 8.92
N SER A 93 -1.56 9.64 9.95
CA SER A 93 -0.16 9.99 9.83
C SER A 93 0.52 9.08 8.81
N THR A 94 1.25 9.68 7.89
CA THR A 94 1.85 9.01 6.74
C THR A 94 3.36 9.09 6.84
N ILE A 95 4.03 7.95 6.68
CA ILE A 95 5.47 7.84 6.51
C ILE A 95 5.74 7.34 5.10
N LEU A 96 6.65 8.00 4.39
CA LEU A 96 7.14 7.56 3.09
C LEU A 96 8.49 6.89 3.26
N VAL A 97 8.60 5.68 2.73
CA VAL A 97 9.79 4.84 2.85
C VAL A 97 10.61 4.96 1.58
N HIS A 98 11.81 5.50 1.71
CA HIS A 98 12.74 5.63 0.60
C HIS A 98 13.31 4.26 0.22
N LEU A 99 13.19 3.92 -1.08
CA LEU A 99 13.62 2.66 -1.66
C LEU A 99 14.56 2.95 -2.86
N PRO A 100 15.81 3.33 -2.59
CA PRO A 100 16.76 3.65 -3.65
C PRO A 100 17.08 2.41 -4.49
N ARG A 101 17.49 2.63 -5.72
CA ARG A 101 18.09 1.57 -6.52
C ARG A 101 19.34 1.05 -5.84
N MET A 102 19.51 -0.26 -5.83
CA MET A 102 20.67 -0.90 -5.23
C MET A 102 21.86 -0.89 -6.19
N GLU A 103 23.05 -1.06 -5.62
CA GLU A 103 24.29 -1.24 -6.38
C GLU A 103 24.15 -2.35 -7.43
N GLY A 104 24.73 -2.15 -8.60
CA GLY A 104 24.60 -3.05 -9.75
C GLY A 104 23.31 -2.88 -10.57
N TRP A 105 22.45 -1.90 -10.25
CA TRP A 105 21.28 -1.59 -11.07
C TRP A 105 21.69 -1.17 -12.49
N ALA A 106 21.09 -1.82 -13.49
CA ALA A 106 21.31 -1.59 -14.91
C ALA A 106 22.72 -1.94 -15.45
N GLU A 107 23.64 -2.45 -14.63
CA GLU A 107 24.94 -2.92 -15.08
C GLU A 107 24.85 -4.20 -15.92
N LYS A 108 23.87 -5.04 -15.63
CA LYS A 108 23.59 -6.29 -16.35
C LYS A 108 22.13 -6.35 -16.78
N PRO A 109 21.82 -7.04 -17.89
CA PRO A 109 20.44 -7.28 -18.30
C PRO A 109 19.63 -7.91 -17.17
N HIS A 110 18.37 -7.48 -17.00
CA HIS A 110 17.49 -8.01 -15.98
C HIS A 110 17.21 -9.52 -16.18
N VAL A 111 17.52 -10.31 -15.18
CA VAL A 111 17.21 -11.76 -15.14
C VAL A 111 15.86 -11.95 -14.46
N LYS A 112 14.94 -12.71 -15.08
CA LYS A 112 13.55 -12.90 -14.63
C LYS A 112 13.42 -13.34 -13.17
N ASN A 113 14.34 -14.13 -12.65
CA ASN A 113 14.37 -14.64 -11.28
C ASN A 113 15.57 -14.11 -10.47
N GLY A 114 16.25 -13.06 -10.98
CA GLY A 114 17.37 -12.42 -10.30
C GLY A 114 16.92 -11.48 -9.18
N PRO A 115 17.88 -10.96 -8.38
CA PRO A 115 17.59 -10.03 -7.31
C PRO A 115 16.88 -8.78 -7.82
N SER A 116 15.93 -8.26 -7.04
CA SER A 116 15.28 -7.00 -7.36
C SER A 116 16.16 -5.85 -6.90
N LEU A 117 17.04 -5.36 -7.79
CA LEU A 117 17.92 -4.22 -7.51
C LEU A 117 17.16 -2.86 -7.53
N GLY A 118 15.85 -2.86 -7.75
CA GLY A 118 15.01 -1.67 -7.74
C GLY A 118 14.72 -1.08 -6.35
N GLY A 119 15.29 -1.65 -5.28
CA GLY A 119 15.10 -1.17 -3.91
C GLY A 119 13.91 -1.78 -3.17
N TYR A 120 12.96 -2.43 -3.86
CA TYR A 120 11.80 -3.08 -3.22
C TYR A 120 11.89 -4.62 -3.21
N GLY A 121 13.09 -5.17 -3.27
CA GLY A 121 13.33 -6.59 -2.96
C GLY A 121 13.14 -6.85 -1.47
N ALA A 122 12.81 -8.10 -1.08
CA ALA A 122 12.43 -8.42 0.29
C ALA A 122 13.46 -7.96 1.35
N VAL A 123 14.75 -8.07 1.06
CA VAL A 123 15.82 -7.67 1.99
C VAL A 123 15.87 -6.14 2.15
N ALA A 124 15.92 -5.41 1.02
CA ALA A 124 15.96 -3.94 1.05
C ALA A 124 14.68 -3.36 1.65
N MET A 125 13.52 -3.93 1.29
CA MET A 125 12.22 -3.52 1.82
C MET A 125 12.14 -3.73 3.32
N ASN A 126 12.59 -4.90 3.82
CA ASN A 126 12.62 -5.19 5.25
C ASN A 126 13.52 -4.19 6.00
N ALA A 127 14.73 -3.92 5.51
CA ALA A 127 15.64 -2.96 6.12
C ALA A 127 15.05 -1.54 6.16
N ALA A 128 14.49 -1.07 5.04
CA ALA A 128 13.92 0.28 4.94
C ALA A 128 12.68 0.46 5.82
N LEU A 129 11.76 -0.52 5.82
CA LEU A 129 10.59 -0.50 6.70
C LEU A 129 10.98 -0.58 8.17
N SER A 130 11.93 -1.45 8.53
CA SER A 130 12.40 -1.56 9.91
C SER A 130 13.01 -0.25 10.39
N ALA A 131 13.87 0.38 9.59
CA ALA A 131 14.45 1.68 9.93
C ALA A 131 13.36 2.75 10.14
N SER A 132 12.33 2.78 9.30
CA SER A 132 11.24 3.77 9.40
C SER A 132 10.36 3.53 10.63
N ILE A 133 9.98 2.28 10.90
CA ILE A 133 8.98 2.00 11.95
C ILE A 133 9.62 1.99 13.37
N THR A 134 10.90 1.67 13.49
CA THR A 134 11.60 1.66 14.79
C THR A 134 11.85 3.06 15.36
N THR A 135 11.67 4.12 14.58
CA THR A 135 11.66 5.49 15.08
C THR A 135 10.46 5.77 16.00
N LEU A 136 9.42 4.92 15.93
CA LEU A 136 8.20 5.08 16.70
C LEU A 136 8.28 4.36 18.04
N PRO A 137 7.59 4.86 19.09
CA PRO A 137 7.41 4.15 20.35
C PRO A 137 6.75 2.78 20.12
N GLU A 138 7.09 1.79 20.95
CA GLU A 138 6.58 0.42 20.83
C GLU A 138 5.04 0.36 20.84
N GLN A 139 4.41 1.21 21.66
CA GLN A 139 2.95 1.29 21.78
C GLN A 139 2.26 1.75 20.49
N LEU A 140 2.98 2.44 19.61
CA LEU A 140 2.48 2.95 18.33
C LEU A 140 2.94 2.10 17.12
N ARG A 141 3.51 0.91 17.32
CA ARG A 141 3.94 0.00 16.26
C ARG A 141 3.41 -1.42 16.45
N LYS A 142 2.10 -1.54 16.70
CA LYS A 142 1.45 -2.82 17.02
C LYS A 142 1.32 -3.74 15.83
N THR A 143 0.69 -3.28 14.75
CA THR A 143 0.44 -4.08 13.55
C THR A 143 0.68 -3.31 12.27
N LEU A 144 1.11 -4.02 11.22
CA LEU A 144 1.21 -3.53 9.85
C LEU A 144 0.37 -4.44 8.93
N THR A 145 -0.60 -3.86 8.23
CA THR A 145 -1.39 -4.59 7.22
C THR A 145 -0.82 -4.29 5.84
N TRP A 146 -0.42 -5.33 5.11
CA TRP A 146 0.18 -5.26 3.78
C TRP A 146 -0.63 -6.08 2.76
N ASP A 147 -0.35 -5.92 1.47
CA ASP A 147 -0.84 -6.86 0.49
C ASP A 147 0.03 -8.15 0.47
N ARG A 148 -0.34 -9.14 -0.35
CA ARG A 148 0.43 -10.38 -0.45
C ARG A 148 1.62 -10.27 -1.42
N GLY A 149 2.21 -9.09 -1.53
CA GLY A 149 3.39 -8.85 -2.35
C GLY A 149 4.62 -9.59 -1.84
N LYS A 150 5.47 -10.03 -2.76
CA LYS A 150 6.72 -10.74 -2.43
C LYS A 150 7.76 -9.85 -1.75
N GLU A 151 7.61 -8.54 -1.87
CA GLU A 151 8.48 -7.54 -1.25
C GLU A 151 8.46 -7.61 0.28
N LEU A 152 7.38 -8.13 0.88
CA LEU A 152 7.28 -8.35 2.32
C LEU A 152 7.38 -9.84 2.70
N SER A 153 8.03 -10.66 1.89
CA SER A 153 8.26 -12.09 2.21
C SER A 153 9.15 -12.31 3.44
N GLY A 154 9.93 -11.31 3.85
CA GLY A 154 10.70 -11.28 5.10
C GLY A 154 9.93 -10.82 6.34
N HIS A 155 8.59 -10.83 6.33
CA HIS A 155 7.73 -10.30 7.39
C HIS A 155 8.01 -10.90 8.79
N ALA A 156 8.39 -12.17 8.88
CA ALA A 156 8.73 -12.80 10.16
C ALA A 156 9.98 -12.15 10.78
N GLN A 157 11.02 -11.92 9.97
CA GLN A 157 12.22 -11.21 10.41
C GLN A 157 11.90 -9.76 10.79
N PHE A 158 11.08 -9.07 9.99
CA PHE A 158 10.60 -7.72 10.30
C PHE A 158 9.87 -7.67 11.66
N ALA A 159 8.96 -8.60 11.91
CA ALA A 159 8.23 -8.67 13.17
C ALA A 159 9.17 -8.91 14.38
N MET A 160 10.18 -9.77 14.21
CA MET A 160 11.19 -10.02 15.24
C MET A 160 12.06 -8.78 15.54
N GLN A 161 12.43 -8.02 14.51
CA GLN A 161 13.28 -6.85 14.63
C GLN A 161 12.54 -5.62 15.20
N THR A 162 11.27 -5.48 14.85
CA THR A 162 10.51 -4.25 15.16
C THR A 162 9.46 -4.41 16.26
N GLY A 163 9.10 -5.64 16.61
CA GLY A 163 7.96 -5.93 17.48
C GLY A 163 6.58 -5.73 16.78
N THR A 164 6.57 -5.32 15.52
CA THR A 164 5.34 -5.05 14.76
C THR A 164 4.82 -6.30 14.08
N LYS A 165 3.63 -6.77 14.41
CA LYS A 165 3.00 -7.92 13.75
C LYS A 165 2.52 -7.57 12.35
N VAL A 166 2.79 -8.41 11.36
CA VAL A 166 2.37 -8.20 9.97
C VAL A 166 1.16 -9.06 9.66
N PHE A 167 0.15 -8.47 9.01
CA PHE A 167 -1.02 -9.17 8.51
C PHE A 167 -1.21 -8.89 7.03
N PHE A 168 -1.61 -9.91 6.27
CA PHE A 168 -1.79 -9.79 4.83
C PHE A 168 -3.26 -9.70 4.44
N ALA A 169 -3.58 -8.66 3.70
CA ALA A 169 -4.89 -8.50 3.08
C ALA A 169 -5.16 -9.60 2.05
N ASP A 170 -6.43 -9.87 1.78
CA ASP A 170 -6.81 -10.82 0.75
C ASP A 170 -6.43 -10.31 -0.65
N PRO A 171 -6.13 -11.21 -1.58
CA PRO A 171 -5.81 -10.83 -2.94
C PRO A 171 -6.95 -10.03 -3.58
N HIS A 172 -6.59 -8.93 -4.26
CA HIS A 172 -7.54 -8.05 -4.95
C HIS A 172 -8.59 -7.39 -4.05
N SER A 173 -8.26 -7.18 -2.76
CA SER A 173 -9.15 -6.60 -1.75
C SER A 173 -8.64 -5.23 -1.25
N PRO A 174 -8.55 -4.19 -2.09
CA PRO A 174 -8.05 -2.87 -1.68
C PRO A 174 -8.89 -2.23 -0.57
N TRP A 175 -10.19 -2.58 -0.49
CA TRP A 175 -11.08 -2.10 0.59
C TRP A 175 -10.66 -2.54 1.99
N GLN A 176 -9.78 -3.52 2.11
CA GLN A 176 -9.21 -3.94 3.40
C GLN A 176 -8.10 -3.02 3.90
N ARG A 177 -7.59 -2.13 3.04
CA ARG A 177 -6.59 -1.09 3.34
C ARG A 177 -7.05 0.30 2.89
N PRO A 178 -8.25 0.75 3.31
CA PRO A 178 -8.88 1.96 2.76
C PRO A 178 -8.12 3.23 3.12
N THR A 179 -7.39 3.24 4.23
CA THR A 179 -6.60 4.39 4.67
C THR A 179 -5.42 4.61 3.75
N ASN A 180 -4.69 3.55 3.45
CA ASN A 180 -3.55 3.60 2.55
C ASN A 180 -3.98 3.89 1.10
N GLU A 181 -5.03 3.24 0.60
CA GLU A 181 -5.57 3.48 -0.74
C GLU A 181 -5.95 4.96 -0.96
N ASN A 182 -6.60 5.58 0.02
CA ASN A 182 -6.94 7.00 -0.02
C ASN A 182 -5.67 7.88 -0.03
N THR A 183 -4.70 7.55 0.80
CA THR A 183 -3.42 8.28 0.89
C THR A 183 -2.62 8.14 -0.41
N ASN A 184 -2.55 6.94 -0.99
CA ASN A 184 -1.92 6.72 -2.29
C ASN A 184 -2.59 7.54 -3.40
N GLY A 185 -3.91 7.73 -3.34
CA GLY A 185 -4.64 8.63 -4.23
C GLY A 185 -4.16 10.08 -4.13
N LEU A 186 -3.93 10.58 -2.91
CA LEU A 186 -3.40 11.93 -2.67
C LEU A 186 -1.94 12.06 -3.10
N LEU A 187 -1.13 11.05 -2.83
CA LEU A 187 0.28 11.00 -3.21
C LEU A 187 0.51 11.06 -4.72
N ARG A 188 -0.50 10.68 -5.53
CA ARG A 188 -0.42 10.82 -6.99
C ARG A 188 -0.35 12.27 -7.48
N GLN A 189 -0.62 13.25 -6.63
CA GLN A 189 -0.39 14.67 -6.93
C GLN A 189 1.12 14.99 -6.95
N TYR A 190 1.90 14.32 -6.13
CA TYR A 190 3.36 14.47 -6.02
C TYR A 190 4.10 13.45 -6.91
N PHE A 191 3.58 12.23 -6.98
CA PHE A 191 4.15 11.09 -7.67
C PHE A 191 3.22 10.61 -8.81
N PRO A 192 3.14 11.31 -9.94
CA PRO A 192 2.27 10.94 -11.05
C PRO A 192 2.58 9.53 -11.57
N LYS A 193 1.54 8.85 -12.08
CA LYS A 193 1.74 7.55 -12.75
C LYS A 193 2.63 7.72 -13.97
N GLY A 194 3.51 6.73 -14.22
CA GLY A 194 4.40 6.76 -15.38
C GLY A 194 5.67 7.58 -15.19
N THR A 195 5.99 8.02 -13.95
CA THR A 195 7.24 8.71 -13.63
C THR A 195 8.25 7.76 -12.98
N ASP A 196 9.53 8.06 -13.10
CA ASP A 196 10.58 7.37 -12.38
C ASP A 196 10.70 7.94 -10.97
N LEU A 197 10.42 7.11 -9.99
CA LEU A 197 10.41 7.50 -8.57
C LEU A 197 11.78 7.38 -7.91
N SER A 198 12.78 6.80 -8.56
CA SER A 198 14.12 6.63 -7.99
C SER A 198 14.92 7.93 -7.88
N ARG A 199 14.42 9.02 -8.52
CA ARG A 199 15.03 10.35 -8.45
C ARG A 199 14.75 11.10 -7.16
N TRP A 200 13.75 10.66 -6.39
CA TRP A 200 13.34 11.30 -5.15
C TRP A 200 14.26 10.87 -4.02
N SER A 201 14.85 11.82 -3.33
CA SER A 201 15.68 11.57 -2.15
C SER A 201 14.83 11.26 -0.91
N ALA A 202 15.46 10.83 0.16
CA ALA A 202 14.77 10.63 1.43
C ALA A 202 14.20 11.95 1.97
N GLU A 203 14.94 13.04 1.82
CA GLU A 203 14.54 14.40 2.23
C GLU A 203 13.34 14.90 1.43
N ASP A 204 13.30 14.64 0.13
CA ASP A 204 12.15 14.98 -0.72
C ASP A 204 10.90 14.24 -0.27
N LEU A 205 11.04 12.95 0.05
CA LEU A 205 9.92 12.13 0.54
C LEU A 205 9.45 12.62 1.91
N GLU A 206 10.36 13.00 2.80
CA GLU A 206 10.02 13.58 4.10
C GLU A 206 9.25 14.89 3.94
N ALA A 207 9.68 15.77 3.04
CA ALA A 207 8.99 17.01 2.73
C ALA A 207 7.55 16.77 2.24
N VAL A 208 7.35 15.78 1.36
CA VAL A 208 6.01 15.38 0.89
C VAL A 208 5.18 14.79 2.03
N ALA A 209 5.74 13.91 2.86
CA ALA A 209 5.06 13.34 4.01
C ALA A 209 4.64 14.44 4.99
N HIS A 210 5.52 15.39 5.28
CA HIS A 210 5.25 16.56 6.11
C HIS A 210 4.09 17.40 5.53
N ALA A 211 4.11 17.71 4.23
CA ALA A 211 3.03 18.44 3.58
C ALA A 211 1.67 17.73 3.71
N LEU A 212 1.63 16.41 3.57
CA LEU A 212 0.42 15.61 3.72
C LEU A 212 -0.05 15.53 5.18
N ASN A 213 0.87 15.40 6.11
CA ASN A 213 0.58 15.29 7.54
C ASN A 213 0.12 16.61 8.17
N ASN A 214 0.45 17.73 7.55
CA ASN A 214 -0.03 19.08 7.96
C ASN A 214 -1.28 19.54 7.20
N ARG A 215 -1.90 18.68 6.40
CA ARG A 215 -3.13 19.00 5.68
C ARG A 215 -4.36 18.62 6.51
N PRO A 216 -5.24 19.54 6.89
CA PRO A 216 -6.45 19.24 7.67
C PRO A 216 -7.33 18.18 6.99
N ARG A 217 -7.91 17.28 7.77
CA ARG A 217 -8.77 16.21 7.29
C ARG A 217 -10.15 16.30 7.92
N LYS A 218 -11.19 16.28 7.08
CA LYS A 218 -12.59 16.26 7.57
C LYS A 218 -12.86 15.09 8.52
N VAL A 219 -12.28 13.91 8.24
CA VAL A 219 -12.42 12.71 9.06
C VAL A 219 -11.76 12.82 10.44
N LEU A 220 -10.84 13.78 10.61
CA LEU A 220 -10.17 14.11 11.86
C LEU A 220 -10.76 15.40 12.48
N GLN A 221 -12.01 15.74 12.16
CA GLN A 221 -12.66 16.96 12.63
C GLN A 221 -11.85 18.24 12.29
N TRP A 222 -11.27 18.25 11.08
CA TRP A 222 -10.41 19.33 10.56
C TRP A 222 -9.04 19.47 11.23
N LYS A 223 -8.70 18.59 12.17
CA LYS A 223 -7.31 18.47 12.62
C LYS A 223 -6.43 17.91 11.52
N THR A 224 -5.14 18.18 11.63
CA THR A 224 -4.11 17.56 10.77
C THR A 224 -3.71 16.17 11.29
N PRO A 225 -3.26 15.25 10.43
CA PRO A 225 -2.64 14.01 10.87
C PRO A 225 -1.51 14.19 11.88
N ALA A 226 -0.68 15.23 11.71
CA ALA A 226 0.42 15.54 12.61
C ALA A 226 -0.08 15.90 14.03
N GLU A 227 -1.10 16.77 14.13
CA GLU A 227 -1.69 17.15 15.43
C GLU A 227 -2.25 15.94 16.16
N VAL A 228 -3.03 15.09 15.45
CA VAL A 228 -3.62 13.89 16.06
C VAL A 228 -2.55 12.90 16.48
N PHE A 229 -1.52 12.69 15.66
CA PHE A 229 -0.43 11.78 15.97
C PHE A 229 0.40 12.27 17.17
N GLU A 230 0.63 13.58 17.26
CA GLU A 230 1.31 14.18 18.41
C GLU A 230 0.48 14.07 19.70
N GLU A 231 -0.83 14.22 19.64
CA GLU A 231 -1.73 13.97 20.77
C GLU A 231 -1.60 12.52 21.26
N GLN A 232 -1.50 11.55 20.34
CA GLN A 232 -1.27 10.14 20.67
C GLN A 232 0.10 9.94 21.37
N LEU A 233 1.16 10.55 20.85
CA LEU A 233 2.49 10.50 21.46
C LEU A 233 2.48 11.09 22.89
N ARG A 234 1.84 12.23 23.08
CA ARG A 234 1.73 12.87 24.40
C ARG A 234 0.95 11.99 25.38
N SER A 235 -0.11 11.32 24.93
CA SER A 235 -0.91 10.44 25.79
C SER A 235 -0.12 9.25 26.33
N LEU A 236 0.90 8.79 25.61
CA LEU A 236 1.78 7.70 26.06
C LEU A 236 2.73 8.14 27.20
N HIS A 237 3.03 9.43 27.28
CA HIS A 237 3.95 9.98 28.30
C HIS A 237 3.21 10.47 29.56
N GLN A 238 1.87 10.54 29.53
CA GLN A 238 1.08 10.88 30.71
C GLN A 238 0.74 9.57 31.45
N PRO A 239 1.32 9.31 32.64
CA PRO A 239 0.88 8.20 33.46
C PRO A 239 -0.58 8.43 33.79
N GLY A 240 -1.43 7.43 33.50
CA GLY A 240 -2.87 7.52 33.74
C GLY A 240 -3.12 7.97 35.18
N VAL A 241 -3.71 9.13 35.35
CA VAL A 241 -4.33 9.52 36.61
C VAL A 241 -5.48 8.54 36.79
N ALA A 242 -5.25 7.50 37.59
CA ALA A 242 -6.30 6.62 38.04
C ALA A 242 -7.33 7.49 38.76
N THR A 243 -8.42 7.84 38.12
CA THR A 243 -9.61 8.38 38.77
C THR A 243 -10.19 7.28 39.66
N THR A 244 -9.72 7.18 40.90
CA THR A 244 -10.46 6.53 41.97
C THR A 244 -11.69 7.39 42.22
N GLY A 245 -12.82 6.95 41.73
CA GLY A 245 -14.15 7.43 42.05
C GLY A 245 -15.03 6.24 42.42
#